data_4fe38e35627ac6de6ea4b935ff19e592
#
_entry.id   4fe38e35627ac6de6ea4b935ff19e592
#
_cell.length_a   1.000
_cell.length_b   1.000
_cell.length_c   1.000
_cell.angle_alpha   90.00
_cell.angle_beta   90.00
_cell.angle_gamma   90.00
#
_symmetry.space_group_name_H-M   'P 1'
#
loop_
_entity.id
_entity.type
_entity.pdbx_description
1 polymer ?
#
loop_
_entity_poly.entity_id
_entity_poly.type
_entity_poly.pdbx_seq_one_letter_code
_entity_poly.pdbx_strand_id
1 'polypeptide(L)'
;MNEAALRASSPEGSGSLDSVAKRIDATPLAWVWTVVIAGLLFMVLQTTLAVQVPTLGLTLAPVGENAGLRVTQVEPGLPAHGAGLQAGDVILALSAGGKRVVLRDYLTLNDPDVAGSYALVTSFQRDVGAVTTALQGGPVRLQLADGRSLAVTALPQRPLGALPGWYWAISLMGIVALAIGTALKAHTPSDPNTTLVMIAALGFWLTAWSWPLYGPRELAAPLVALVPALEAINHLGFVVMIGAALALVWRYPVRLVPFRVWPLTLGFGLLVWVVLTFQLYEFPLHAYYLPLFCMPLVVGFTLATLQWWKSRKRPLEKASLRWLFITIFGSTTGAFAMYVVPPLYGADPVTTPWLSQMILLIFFIGLALGAARYRLFDVERWWLNTWLWFGMGVAIV
;
A
#
# COMPACT_ATOMS: atom_id res chain seq x y z
N MET A 1 -67.19 41.03 16.07
CA MET A 1 -67.39 39.73 15.39
C MET A 1 -66.09 39.39 14.71
N ASN A 2 -65.41 38.78 15.34
CA ASN A 2 -64.53 37.59 15.63
C ASN A 2 -63.78 37.11 14.42
N GLU A 3 -62.52 37.58 14.33
CA GLU A 3 -61.46 37.08 13.46
C GLU A 3 -60.61 35.96 14.13
N ALA A 4 -61.16 35.26 15.12
CA ALA A 4 -60.43 34.31 15.96
C ALA A 4 -60.70 32.81 15.63
N ALA A 5 -61.32 32.50 14.49
CA ALA A 5 -61.74 31.09 14.21
C ALA A 5 -61.10 30.42 12.97
N LEU A 6 -60.00 30.95 12.41
CA LEU A 6 -59.36 30.40 11.20
C LEU A 6 -57.86 30.01 11.38
N ARG A 7 -57.45 29.70 12.62
CA ARG A 7 -56.09 29.18 12.89
C ARG A 7 -56.12 27.85 13.65
N ALA A 8 -56.77 26.84 13.09
CA ALA A 8 -56.71 25.51 13.64
C ALA A 8 -56.93 24.47 12.54
N SER A 9 -55.94 24.20 11.72
CA SER A 9 -55.72 22.92 11.02
C SER A 9 -54.40 22.98 10.23
N SER A 10 -53.28 22.94 10.94
CA SER A 10 -52.01 22.54 10.33
C SER A 10 -51.93 21.01 10.40
N PRO A 11 -51.71 20.28 9.31
CA PRO A 11 -51.58 18.85 9.38
C PRO A 11 -50.22 18.48 10.03
N GLU A 12 -50.30 17.85 11.20
CA GLU A 12 -49.19 17.12 11.82
C GLU A 12 -48.81 15.96 10.91
N GLY A 13 -48.09 16.22 9.82
CA GLY A 13 -47.67 15.22 8.84
C GLY A 13 -46.23 15.33 8.42
N SER A 14 -45.49 16.40 8.80
CA SER A 14 -44.10 16.61 8.36
C SER A 14 -43.02 15.98 9.27
N GLY A 15 -43.38 15.51 10.47
CA GLY A 15 -42.46 14.98 11.44
C GLY A 15 -41.84 13.64 11.10
N SER A 16 -42.42 12.84 10.18
CA SER A 16 -41.95 11.51 9.88
C SER A 16 -40.81 11.49 8.81
N LEU A 17 -40.87 12.38 7.84
CA LEU A 17 -39.86 12.47 6.78
C LEU A 17 -38.59 13.15 7.27
N ASP A 18 -38.69 14.16 8.10
CA ASP A 18 -37.52 14.81 8.74
C ASP A 18 -36.85 13.92 9.77
N SER A 19 -37.61 13.05 10.46
CA SER A 19 -37.02 12.04 11.37
C SER A 19 -36.35 10.90 10.64
N VAL A 20 -36.85 10.55 9.44
CA VAL A 20 -36.21 9.54 8.55
C VAL A 20 -34.99 10.16 7.85
N ALA A 21 -35.07 11.43 7.39
CA ALA A 21 -33.92 12.13 6.84
C ALA A 21 -32.79 12.30 7.87
N LYS A 22 -33.11 12.61 9.15
CA LYS A 22 -32.14 12.64 10.26
C LYS A 22 -31.57 11.26 10.62
N ARG A 23 -32.25 10.17 10.31
CA ARG A 23 -31.70 8.79 10.47
C ARG A 23 -30.80 8.37 9.32
N ILE A 24 -30.86 9.04 8.18
CA ILE A 24 -29.99 8.81 7.01
C ILE A 24 -28.67 9.62 7.13
N ASP A 25 -28.54 10.54 8.06
CA ASP A 25 -27.23 11.00 8.52
C ASP A 25 -26.55 9.83 9.25
N ALA A 26 -26.11 8.86 8.44
CA ALA A 26 -25.28 7.77 8.89
C ALA A 26 -24.14 8.38 9.70
N THR A 27 -24.11 8.08 10.99
CA THR A 27 -23.11 8.66 11.89
C THR A 27 -21.73 8.47 11.27
N PRO A 28 -20.78 9.40 11.39
CA PRO A 28 -19.41 9.22 10.88
C PRO A 28 -18.82 7.86 11.22
N LEU A 29 -19.23 7.30 12.34
CA LEU A 29 -18.88 5.95 12.79
C LEU A 29 -19.40 4.87 11.82
N ALA A 30 -20.62 4.99 11.29
CA ALA A 30 -21.15 4.02 10.32
C ALA A 30 -20.34 4.00 9.02
N TRP A 31 -19.88 5.14 8.53
CA TRP A 31 -18.98 5.22 7.38
C TRP A 31 -17.64 4.53 7.63
N VAL A 32 -17.05 4.76 8.82
CA VAL A 32 -15.79 4.11 9.21
C VAL A 32 -15.97 2.60 9.26
N TRP A 33 -17.02 2.10 9.92
CA TRP A 33 -17.28 0.65 9.98
C TRP A 33 -17.53 0.05 8.60
N THR A 34 -18.28 0.72 7.73
CA THR A 34 -18.52 0.25 6.36
C THR A 34 -17.20 0.05 5.61
N VAL A 35 -16.30 1.01 5.70
CA VAL A 35 -14.99 0.96 5.02
C VAL A 35 -14.08 -0.10 5.65
N VAL A 36 -14.08 -0.23 6.98
CA VAL A 36 -13.30 -1.27 7.66
C VAL A 36 -13.79 -2.66 7.29
N ILE A 37 -15.11 -2.89 7.32
CA ILE A 37 -15.70 -4.18 6.91
C ILE A 37 -15.37 -4.47 5.45
N ALA A 38 -15.52 -3.50 4.54
CA ALA A 38 -15.12 -3.66 3.14
C ALA A 38 -13.62 -3.99 3.02
N GLY A 39 -12.76 -3.27 3.74
CA GLY A 39 -11.31 -3.53 3.78
C GLY A 39 -10.98 -4.94 4.27
N LEU A 40 -11.66 -5.42 5.31
CA LEU A 40 -11.50 -6.80 5.82
C LEU A 40 -11.97 -7.84 4.80
N LEU A 41 -13.09 -7.60 4.10
CA LEU A 41 -13.55 -8.48 3.02
C LEU A 41 -12.54 -8.54 1.87
N PHE A 42 -11.96 -7.38 1.48
CA PHE A 42 -10.87 -7.36 0.50
C PHE A 42 -9.61 -8.06 1.00
N MET A 43 -9.30 -7.98 2.30
CA MET A 43 -8.19 -8.72 2.90
C MET A 43 -8.44 -10.23 2.88
N VAL A 44 -9.68 -10.69 3.10
CA VAL A 44 -10.04 -12.11 2.93
C VAL A 44 -9.85 -12.55 1.48
N LEU A 45 -10.31 -11.75 0.50
CA LEU A 45 -10.08 -12.02 -0.91
C LEU A 45 -8.58 -12.08 -1.23
N GLN A 46 -7.81 -11.09 -0.80
CA GLN A 46 -6.35 -11.04 -0.95
C GLN A 46 -5.69 -12.31 -0.38
N THR A 47 -6.06 -12.71 0.84
CA THR A 47 -5.53 -13.90 1.50
C THR A 47 -5.90 -15.18 0.74
N THR A 48 -7.14 -15.29 0.29
CA THR A 48 -7.59 -16.41 -0.54
C THR A 48 -6.73 -16.55 -1.81
N LEU A 49 -6.43 -15.44 -2.48
CA LEU A 49 -5.57 -15.44 -3.65
C LEU A 49 -4.10 -15.76 -3.29
N ALA A 50 -3.58 -15.20 -2.19
CA ALA A 50 -2.20 -15.40 -1.76
C ALA A 50 -1.87 -16.83 -1.35
N VAL A 51 -2.84 -17.61 -0.87
CA VAL A 51 -2.64 -19.03 -0.52
C VAL A 51 -2.78 -19.97 -1.72
N GLN A 52 -3.37 -19.53 -2.84
CA GLN A 52 -3.49 -20.33 -4.06
C GLN A 52 -2.17 -20.38 -4.86
N VAL A 53 -1.08 -20.69 -4.19
CA VAL A 53 0.28 -20.73 -4.75
C VAL A 53 0.93 -22.03 -4.35
N PRO A 54 1.53 -22.79 -5.30
CA PRO A 54 2.32 -23.95 -4.95
C PRO A 54 3.54 -23.53 -4.12
N THR A 55 3.81 -24.26 -3.04
CA THR A 55 4.92 -23.95 -2.13
C THR A 55 5.77 -25.18 -1.81
N LEU A 56 7.05 -24.95 -1.68
CA LEU A 56 8.04 -25.93 -1.20
C LEU A 56 8.36 -25.69 0.29
N GLY A 57 8.11 -24.49 0.81
CA GLY A 57 8.47 -24.07 2.17
C GLY A 57 9.92 -23.61 2.27
N LEU A 58 10.36 -22.75 1.34
CA LEU A 58 11.72 -22.23 1.26
C LEU A 58 11.74 -20.71 1.38
N THR A 59 12.77 -20.18 2.06
CA THR A 59 13.18 -18.79 1.90
C THR A 59 14.51 -18.79 1.11
N LEU A 60 14.56 -17.96 0.07
CA LEU A 60 15.68 -17.94 -0.88
C LEU A 60 16.33 -16.56 -0.93
N ALA A 61 17.63 -16.52 -1.16
CA ALA A 61 18.40 -15.32 -1.41
C ALA A 61 19.28 -15.49 -2.65
N PRO A 62 19.62 -14.41 -3.38
CA PRO A 62 20.55 -14.48 -4.50
C PRO A 62 21.95 -14.89 -4.01
N VAL A 63 22.68 -15.62 -4.84
CA VAL A 63 24.09 -15.97 -4.57
C VAL A 63 25.01 -14.89 -5.15
N GLY A 64 24.56 -14.19 -6.17
CA GLY A 64 25.34 -13.28 -7.00
C GLY A 64 25.76 -13.92 -8.33
N GLU A 65 25.99 -13.08 -9.34
CA GLU A 65 26.44 -13.49 -10.68
C GLU A 65 25.57 -14.55 -11.37
N ASN A 66 24.27 -14.62 -11.00
CA ASN A 66 23.32 -15.63 -11.48
C ASN A 66 23.74 -17.08 -11.19
N ALA A 67 24.51 -17.31 -10.14
CA ALA A 67 25.04 -18.63 -9.73
C ALA A 67 24.01 -19.52 -9.01
N GLY A 68 22.73 -19.20 -9.12
CA GLY A 68 21.63 -19.91 -8.47
C GLY A 68 21.06 -19.18 -7.26
N LEU A 69 20.19 -19.85 -6.50
CA LEU A 69 19.54 -19.29 -5.32
C LEU A 69 19.93 -20.07 -4.07
N ARG A 70 20.37 -19.36 -3.04
CA ARG A 70 20.72 -19.96 -1.75
C ARG A 70 19.49 -20.11 -0.88
N VAL A 71 19.29 -21.28 -0.34
CA VAL A 71 18.30 -21.56 0.70
C VAL A 71 18.76 -20.90 2.00
N THR A 72 18.01 -19.93 2.49
CA THR A 72 18.29 -19.26 3.78
C THR A 72 17.51 -19.88 4.92
N GLN A 73 16.32 -20.42 4.61
CA GLN A 73 15.47 -21.09 5.59
C GLN A 73 14.67 -22.20 4.90
N VAL A 74 14.45 -23.30 5.63
CA VAL A 74 13.54 -24.38 5.26
C VAL A 74 12.50 -24.52 6.35
N GLU A 75 11.22 -24.43 5.99
CA GLU A 75 10.14 -24.53 6.95
C GLU A 75 9.89 -25.99 7.36
N PRO A 76 9.91 -26.32 8.67
CA PRO A 76 9.65 -27.67 9.14
C PRO A 76 8.27 -28.18 8.71
N GLY A 77 8.21 -29.45 8.29
CA GLY A 77 6.96 -30.11 7.89
C GLY A 77 6.48 -29.79 6.48
N LEU A 78 7.15 -28.88 5.75
CA LEU A 78 6.85 -28.59 4.35
C LEU A 78 7.73 -29.44 3.37
N PRO A 79 7.36 -29.51 2.07
CA PRO A 79 7.96 -30.46 1.12
C PRO A 79 9.49 -30.40 1.02
N ALA A 80 10.08 -29.22 1.06
CA ALA A 80 11.54 -29.04 0.99
C ALA A 80 12.26 -29.68 2.17
N HIS A 81 11.69 -29.56 3.38
CA HIS A 81 12.21 -30.21 4.57
C HIS A 81 12.15 -31.74 4.46
N GLY A 82 11.01 -32.27 3.97
CA GLY A 82 10.86 -33.72 3.73
C GLY A 82 11.81 -34.27 2.67
N ALA A 83 12.23 -33.44 1.71
CA ALA A 83 13.19 -33.80 0.68
C ALA A 83 14.67 -33.73 1.14
N GLY A 84 14.95 -33.25 2.35
CA GLY A 84 16.28 -33.13 2.91
C GLY A 84 17.06 -31.89 2.47
N LEU A 85 16.37 -30.84 1.98
CA LEU A 85 16.96 -29.52 1.77
C LEU A 85 17.33 -28.89 3.10
N GLN A 86 18.45 -28.17 3.13
CA GLN A 86 18.97 -27.50 4.32
C GLN A 86 19.29 -26.02 4.01
N ALA A 87 19.30 -25.19 5.06
CA ALA A 87 19.84 -23.84 4.95
C ALA A 87 21.33 -23.89 4.54
N GLY A 88 21.70 -23.08 3.56
CA GLY A 88 23.01 -23.06 2.94
C GLY A 88 23.07 -23.79 1.57
N ASP A 89 22.14 -24.69 1.27
CA ASP A 89 22.08 -25.33 -0.06
C ASP A 89 21.86 -24.24 -1.14
N VAL A 90 22.47 -24.46 -2.32
CA VAL A 90 22.32 -23.58 -3.48
C VAL A 90 21.59 -24.34 -4.58
N ILE A 91 20.45 -23.85 -5.02
CA ILE A 91 19.63 -24.44 -6.08
C ILE A 91 19.95 -23.73 -7.39
N LEU A 92 20.45 -24.50 -8.40
CA LEU A 92 20.83 -23.96 -9.71
C LEU A 92 19.67 -23.98 -10.71
N ALA A 93 18.85 -25.02 -10.65
CA ALA A 93 17.77 -25.21 -11.61
C ALA A 93 16.64 -26.08 -11.03
N LEU A 94 15.47 -25.91 -11.62
CA LEU A 94 14.28 -26.73 -11.41
C LEU A 94 13.90 -27.39 -12.72
N SER A 95 13.63 -28.69 -12.71
CA SER A 95 13.23 -29.45 -13.88
C SER A 95 11.91 -30.18 -13.63
N ALA A 96 10.98 -30.09 -14.59
CA ALA A 96 9.67 -30.77 -14.56
C ALA A 96 9.23 -31.08 -15.99
N GLY A 97 8.68 -32.26 -16.24
CA GLY A 97 8.14 -32.64 -17.56
C GLY A 97 9.13 -32.48 -18.74
N GLY A 98 10.44 -32.67 -18.51
CA GLY A 98 11.46 -32.47 -19.53
C GLY A 98 11.90 -31.02 -19.76
N LYS A 99 11.25 -30.05 -19.14
CA LYS A 99 11.63 -28.64 -19.17
C LYS A 99 12.53 -28.31 -17.98
N ARG A 100 13.58 -27.51 -18.24
CA ARG A 100 14.51 -27.03 -17.21
C ARG A 100 14.44 -25.53 -17.11
N VAL A 101 14.19 -25.01 -15.90
CA VAL A 101 14.24 -23.58 -15.57
C VAL A 101 15.47 -23.32 -14.73
N VAL A 102 16.37 -22.47 -15.22
CA VAL A 102 17.56 -22.03 -14.46
C VAL A 102 17.13 -20.98 -13.47
N LEU A 103 17.48 -21.16 -12.20
CA LEU A 103 17.17 -20.20 -11.15
C LEU A 103 18.25 -19.10 -11.14
N ARG A 104 17.81 -17.88 -11.34
CA ARG A 104 18.67 -16.69 -11.42
C ARG A 104 18.31 -15.70 -10.32
N ASP A 105 19.25 -14.82 -9.97
CA ASP A 105 19.12 -13.85 -8.89
C ASP A 105 17.86 -12.98 -8.99
N TYR A 106 17.47 -12.59 -10.20
CA TYR A 106 16.27 -11.78 -10.40
C TYR A 106 14.96 -12.47 -10.00
N LEU A 107 14.93 -13.80 -9.82
CA LEU A 107 13.74 -14.49 -9.32
C LEU A 107 13.43 -14.15 -7.86
N THR A 108 14.39 -13.60 -7.12
CA THR A 108 14.20 -13.10 -5.74
C THR A 108 13.81 -11.62 -5.68
N LEU A 109 13.65 -10.94 -6.82
CA LEU A 109 13.18 -9.55 -6.83
C LEU A 109 11.83 -9.44 -6.14
N ASN A 110 11.77 -8.69 -5.06
CA ASN A 110 10.54 -8.44 -4.32
C ASN A 110 9.71 -7.33 -4.96
N ASP A 111 10.38 -6.46 -5.71
CA ASP A 111 9.78 -5.30 -6.35
C ASP A 111 10.38 -5.17 -7.77
N PRO A 112 9.58 -5.36 -8.84
CA PRO A 112 10.06 -5.21 -10.20
C PRO A 112 10.55 -3.80 -10.53
N ASP A 113 10.12 -2.78 -9.78
CA ASP A 113 10.53 -1.39 -9.98
C ASP A 113 12.01 -1.14 -9.70
N VAL A 114 12.67 -2.02 -8.94
CA VAL A 114 14.14 -1.96 -8.72
C VAL A 114 14.93 -2.64 -9.83
N ALA A 115 14.28 -3.27 -10.81
CA ALA A 115 14.97 -3.90 -11.93
C ALA A 115 15.71 -2.87 -12.80
N GLY A 116 16.90 -3.25 -13.28
CA GLY A 116 17.70 -2.37 -14.12
C GLY A 116 17.13 -2.12 -15.52
N SER A 117 16.21 -2.97 -16.00
CA SER A 117 15.56 -2.82 -17.30
C SER A 117 14.22 -3.56 -17.36
N TYR A 118 13.31 -3.13 -18.25
CA TYR A 118 12.07 -3.85 -18.51
C TYR A 118 12.28 -5.23 -19.18
N ALA A 119 13.38 -5.43 -19.89
CA ALA A 119 13.77 -6.76 -20.37
C ALA A 119 14.00 -7.74 -19.22
N LEU A 120 14.58 -7.27 -18.10
CA LEU A 120 14.74 -8.06 -16.88
C LEU A 120 13.40 -8.34 -16.21
N VAL A 121 12.50 -7.37 -16.14
CA VAL A 121 11.12 -7.55 -15.63
C VAL A 121 10.37 -8.59 -16.45
N THR A 122 10.45 -8.53 -17.79
CA THR A 122 9.83 -9.51 -18.69
C THR A 122 10.41 -10.92 -18.49
N SER A 123 11.74 -11.03 -18.34
CA SER A 123 12.39 -12.29 -18.05
C SER A 123 11.97 -12.87 -16.70
N PHE A 124 11.91 -12.03 -15.68
CA PHE A 124 11.39 -12.35 -14.36
C PHE A 124 9.95 -12.90 -14.43
N GLN A 125 9.02 -12.19 -15.05
CA GLN A 125 7.60 -12.61 -15.17
C GLN A 125 7.47 -13.95 -15.91
N ARG A 126 8.22 -14.12 -17.02
CA ARG A 126 8.25 -15.38 -17.79
C ARG A 126 8.74 -16.55 -16.94
N ASP A 127 9.86 -16.37 -16.23
CA ASP A 127 10.52 -17.46 -15.52
C ASP A 127 9.80 -17.81 -14.21
N VAL A 128 9.21 -16.81 -13.50
CA VAL A 128 8.26 -17.07 -12.39
C VAL A 128 7.04 -17.86 -12.89
N GLY A 129 6.53 -17.53 -14.08
CA GLY A 129 5.44 -18.27 -14.71
C GLY A 129 5.81 -19.71 -15.00
N ALA A 130 7.01 -19.94 -15.56
CA ALA A 130 7.53 -21.27 -15.86
C ALA A 130 7.72 -22.11 -14.58
N VAL A 131 8.29 -21.50 -13.52
CA VAL A 131 8.45 -22.15 -12.20
C VAL A 131 7.09 -22.48 -11.58
N THR A 132 6.14 -21.53 -11.60
CA THR A 132 4.80 -21.76 -11.04
C THR A 132 4.11 -22.92 -11.75
N THR A 133 4.15 -22.94 -13.08
CA THR A 133 3.56 -24.02 -13.89
C THR A 133 4.24 -25.37 -13.60
N ALA A 134 5.56 -25.38 -13.46
CA ALA A 134 6.30 -26.59 -13.14
C ALA A 134 5.92 -27.15 -11.77
N LEU A 135 5.80 -26.28 -10.75
CA LEU A 135 5.41 -26.69 -9.39
C LEU A 135 3.96 -27.17 -9.31
N GLN A 136 3.07 -26.66 -10.17
CA GLN A 136 1.67 -27.12 -10.28
C GLN A 136 1.55 -28.44 -11.01
N GLY A 137 2.50 -28.76 -11.90
CA GLY A 137 2.46 -29.93 -12.77
C GLY A 137 2.82 -31.26 -12.10
N GLY A 138 3.21 -31.26 -10.82
CA GLY A 138 3.59 -32.45 -10.08
C GLY A 138 5.03 -32.44 -9.55
N PRO A 139 5.70 -33.63 -9.45
CA PRO A 139 7.06 -33.71 -8.92
C PRO A 139 8.06 -32.90 -9.75
N VAL A 140 8.84 -32.08 -9.09
CA VAL A 140 9.95 -31.33 -9.69
C VAL A 140 11.28 -31.89 -9.19
N ARG A 141 12.30 -31.76 -10.00
CA ARG A 141 13.68 -32.12 -9.64
C ARG A 141 14.48 -30.83 -9.45
N LEU A 142 14.99 -30.63 -8.24
CA LEU A 142 15.87 -29.53 -7.89
C LEU A 142 17.33 -29.97 -8.09
N GLN A 143 18.09 -29.21 -8.86
CA GLN A 143 19.52 -29.43 -9.08
C GLN A 143 20.31 -28.49 -8.17
N LEU A 144 21.12 -29.03 -7.29
CA LEU A 144 21.95 -28.30 -6.35
C LEU A 144 23.37 -28.08 -6.90
N ALA A 145 24.07 -27.09 -6.37
CA ALA A 145 25.42 -26.73 -6.76
C ALA A 145 26.46 -27.80 -6.37
N ASP A 146 26.19 -28.58 -5.33
CA ASP A 146 27.04 -29.72 -4.91
C ASP A 146 26.88 -31.00 -5.75
N GLY A 147 26.05 -30.94 -6.80
CA GLY A 147 25.75 -32.06 -7.69
C GLY A 147 24.59 -32.94 -7.25
N ARG A 148 24.02 -32.75 -6.05
CA ARG A 148 22.81 -33.45 -5.63
C ARG A 148 21.61 -33.06 -6.50
N SER A 149 20.73 -34.04 -6.68
CA SER A 149 19.45 -33.81 -7.38
C SER A 149 18.33 -34.37 -6.53
N LEU A 150 17.45 -33.52 -6.06
CA LEU A 150 16.36 -33.86 -5.15
C LEU A 150 15.01 -33.78 -5.86
N ALA A 151 14.21 -34.84 -5.72
CA ALA A 151 12.83 -34.83 -6.21
C ALA A 151 11.89 -34.32 -5.10
N VAL A 152 11.09 -33.33 -5.41
CA VAL A 152 10.18 -32.72 -4.47
C VAL A 152 8.83 -32.49 -5.14
N THR A 153 7.75 -32.75 -4.43
CA THR A 153 6.38 -32.39 -4.87
C THR A 153 5.90 -31.22 -4.04
N ALA A 154 5.62 -30.09 -4.68
CA ALA A 154 5.10 -28.92 -4.00
C ALA A 154 3.69 -29.17 -3.42
N LEU A 155 3.37 -28.52 -2.30
CA LEU A 155 1.97 -28.41 -1.90
C LEU A 155 1.24 -27.53 -2.90
N PRO A 156 0.00 -27.90 -3.30
CA PRO A 156 -0.76 -27.12 -4.28
C PRO A 156 -1.18 -25.75 -3.75
N GLN A 157 -1.25 -25.59 -2.44
CA GLN A 157 -1.62 -24.36 -1.76
C GLN A 157 -0.67 -24.10 -0.58
N ARG A 158 -0.37 -22.82 -0.35
CA ARG A 158 0.39 -22.39 0.82
C ARG A 158 -0.48 -22.44 2.06
N PRO A 159 -0.04 -23.06 3.16
CA PRO A 159 -0.73 -22.99 4.45
C PRO A 159 -0.86 -21.54 4.94
N LEU A 160 -1.98 -21.19 5.56
CA LEU A 160 -2.18 -19.84 6.12
C LEU A 160 -1.08 -19.45 7.11
N GLY A 161 -0.60 -20.39 7.92
CA GLY A 161 0.48 -20.19 8.89
C GLY A 161 1.86 -19.93 8.23
N ALA A 162 2.01 -20.23 6.94
CA ALA A 162 3.23 -19.95 6.18
C ALA A 162 3.20 -18.53 5.52
N LEU A 163 2.12 -17.76 5.69
CA LEU A 163 2.11 -16.35 5.32
C LEU A 163 2.92 -15.56 6.34
N PRO A 164 3.91 -14.76 5.90
CA PRO A 164 4.78 -14.05 6.83
C PRO A 164 4.04 -12.93 7.58
N GLY A 165 4.50 -12.58 8.79
CA GLY A 165 3.88 -11.55 9.61
C GLY A 165 3.76 -10.18 8.91
N TRP A 166 4.72 -9.83 8.05
CA TRP A 166 4.66 -8.58 7.27
C TRP A 166 3.47 -8.54 6.29
N TYR A 167 3.01 -9.70 5.77
CA TYR A 167 1.81 -9.78 4.91
C TYR A 167 0.58 -9.22 5.64
N TRP A 168 0.36 -9.69 6.87
CA TRP A 168 -0.75 -9.23 7.72
C TRP A 168 -0.60 -7.78 8.12
N ALA A 169 0.65 -7.38 8.48
CA ALA A 169 0.95 -6.01 8.86
C ALA A 169 0.61 -5.01 7.75
N ILE A 170 1.04 -5.25 6.50
CA ILE A 170 0.75 -4.35 5.37
C ILE A 170 -0.75 -4.28 5.08
N SER A 171 -1.42 -5.42 5.04
CA SER A 171 -2.86 -5.47 4.76
C SER A 171 -3.66 -4.67 5.81
N LEU A 172 -3.32 -4.81 7.10
CA LEU A 172 -3.93 -4.04 8.18
C LEU A 172 -3.59 -2.55 8.12
N MET A 173 -2.34 -2.19 7.80
CA MET A 173 -1.94 -0.79 7.63
C MET A 173 -2.77 -0.05 6.58
N GLY A 174 -3.06 -0.70 5.46
CA GLY A 174 -3.93 -0.14 4.42
C GLY A 174 -5.34 0.15 4.95
N ILE A 175 -5.91 -0.80 5.69
CA ILE A 175 -7.24 -0.63 6.31
C ILE A 175 -7.25 0.48 7.35
N VAL A 176 -6.22 0.57 8.20
CA VAL A 176 -6.07 1.63 9.21
C VAL A 176 -5.98 3.00 8.55
N ALA A 177 -5.14 3.15 7.53
CA ALA A 177 -5.02 4.42 6.80
C ALA A 177 -6.36 4.84 6.17
N LEU A 178 -7.05 3.89 5.54
CA LEU A 178 -8.34 4.14 4.91
C LEU A 178 -9.42 4.50 5.94
N ALA A 179 -9.43 3.85 7.10
CA ALA A 179 -10.30 4.18 8.22
C ALA A 179 -10.05 5.61 8.75
N ILE A 180 -8.78 6.00 8.90
CA ILE A 180 -8.38 7.37 9.30
C ILE A 180 -8.87 8.40 8.29
N GLY A 181 -8.60 8.20 7.00
CA GLY A 181 -9.01 9.11 5.94
C GLY A 181 -10.54 9.26 5.87
N THR A 182 -11.26 8.14 5.98
CA THR A 182 -12.74 8.11 5.98
C THR A 182 -13.30 8.81 7.22
N ALA A 183 -12.74 8.58 8.40
CA ALA A 183 -13.19 9.22 9.62
C ALA A 183 -13.03 10.75 9.55
N LEU A 184 -11.87 11.25 9.11
CA LEU A 184 -11.65 12.68 8.91
C LEU A 184 -12.68 13.26 7.93
N LYS A 185 -12.92 12.60 6.80
CA LYS A 185 -13.89 13.04 5.80
C LYS A 185 -15.33 13.02 6.31
N ALA A 186 -15.71 11.99 7.04
CA ALA A 186 -17.06 11.84 7.58
C ALA A 186 -17.39 12.92 8.65
N HIS A 187 -16.37 13.38 9.39
CA HIS A 187 -16.54 14.44 10.39
C HIS A 187 -16.60 15.85 9.78
N THR A 188 -15.97 16.04 8.62
CA THR A 188 -15.93 17.33 7.93
C THR A 188 -16.27 17.16 6.45
N PRO A 189 -17.54 16.80 6.14
CA PRO A 189 -17.92 16.40 4.78
C PRO A 189 -17.76 17.52 3.73
N SER A 190 -17.81 18.77 4.11
CA SER A 190 -17.63 19.92 3.22
C SER A 190 -16.17 20.36 3.04
N ASP A 191 -15.23 19.89 3.90
CA ASP A 191 -13.84 20.30 3.78
C ASP A 191 -13.12 19.55 2.64
N PRO A 192 -12.61 20.25 1.63
CA PRO A 192 -11.86 19.64 0.56
C PRO A 192 -10.48 19.10 1.00
N ASN A 193 -9.93 19.54 2.13
CA ASN A 193 -8.66 19.03 2.63
C ASN A 193 -8.82 17.61 3.16
N THR A 194 -9.90 17.32 3.89
CA THR A 194 -10.20 15.96 4.35
C THR A 194 -10.57 15.03 3.20
N THR A 195 -11.14 15.56 2.11
CA THR A 195 -11.31 14.81 0.86
C THR A 195 -9.97 14.37 0.28
N LEU A 196 -8.97 15.24 0.25
CA LEU A 196 -7.61 14.91 -0.22
C LEU A 196 -6.94 13.87 0.68
N VAL A 197 -7.13 13.96 2.00
CA VAL A 197 -6.63 12.95 2.95
C VAL A 197 -7.29 11.59 2.69
N MET A 198 -8.60 11.54 2.46
CA MET A 198 -9.31 10.30 2.13
C MET A 198 -8.83 9.70 0.80
N ILE A 199 -8.62 10.53 -0.23
CA ILE A 199 -8.07 10.09 -1.52
C ILE A 199 -6.65 9.55 -1.35
N ALA A 200 -5.80 10.21 -0.56
CA ALA A 200 -4.46 9.71 -0.25
C ALA A 200 -4.50 8.37 0.49
N ALA A 201 -5.43 8.21 1.44
CA ALA A 201 -5.63 6.97 2.18
C ALA A 201 -6.13 5.83 1.29
N LEU A 202 -7.02 6.12 0.33
CA LEU A 202 -7.43 5.16 -0.69
C LEU A 202 -6.25 4.72 -1.56
N GLY A 203 -5.41 5.66 -1.98
CA GLY A 203 -4.18 5.35 -2.72
C GLY A 203 -3.24 4.44 -1.92
N PHE A 204 -3.00 4.74 -0.66
CA PHE A 204 -2.18 3.90 0.23
C PHE A 204 -2.79 2.50 0.41
N TRP A 205 -4.11 2.38 0.58
CA TRP A 205 -4.78 1.10 0.68
C TRP A 205 -4.64 0.27 -0.60
N LEU A 206 -4.72 0.88 -1.79
CA LEU A 206 -4.51 0.18 -3.06
C LEU A 206 -3.10 -0.42 -3.15
N THR A 207 -2.07 0.29 -2.70
CA THR A 207 -0.70 -0.25 -2.66
C THR A 207 -0.58 -1.38 -1.63
N ALA A 208 -1.14 -1.19 -0.44
CA ALA A 208 -1.12 -2.18 0.63
C ALA A 208 -1.91 -3.46 0.29
N TRP A 209 -2.93 -3.36 -0.57
CA TRP A 209 -3.71 -4.49 -1.04
C TRP A 209 -3.00 -5.24 -2.18
N SER A 210 -2.44 -4.54 -3.15
CA SER A 210 -1.89 -5.18 -4.36
C SER A 210 -0.50 -5.77 -4.16
N TRP A 211 0.42 -5.06 -3.49
CA TRP A 211 1.81 -5.47 -3.37
C TRP A 211 2.03 -6.85 -2.70
N PRO A 212 1.34 -7.25 -1.61
CA PRO A 212 1.52 -8.57 -1.01
C PRO A 212 1.15 -9.75 -1.92
N LEU A 213 0.41 -9.49 -3.01
CA LEU A 213 0.02 -10.53 -3.95
C LEU A 213 1.12 -10.86 -4.97
N TYR A 214 2.00 -9.92 -5.31
CA TYR A 214 3.04 -10.16 -6.31
C TYR A 214 4.47 -9.92 -5.79
N GLY A 215 4.63 -9.19 -4.70
CA GLY A 215 5.92 -8.86 -4.10
C GLY A 215 6.63 -10.07 -3.50
N PRO A 216 6.84 -10.12 -2.20
CA PRO A 216 7.60 -11.19 -1.58
C PRO A 216 6.95 -12.56 -1.79
N ARG A 217 7.71 -13.46 -2.38
CA ARG A 217 7.29 -14.82 -2.71
C ARG A 217 8.46 -15.78 -2.49
N GLU A 218 8.17 -17.05 -2.49
CA GLU A 218 9.19 -18.10 -2.53
C GLU A 218 9.79 -18.19 -3.94
N LEU A 219 9.17 -18.92 -4.85
CA LEU A 219 9.54 -19.05 -6.25
C LEU A 219 8.33 -18.83 -7.17
N ALA A 220 7.16 -19.29 -6.72
CA ALA A 220 5.91 -19.18 -7.45
C ALA A 220 5.17 -17.91 -7.06
N ALA A 221 4.42 -17.35 -7.99
CA ALA A 221 3.52 -16.22 -7.74
C ALA A 221 2.06 -16.61 -7.93
N PRO A 222 1.15 -16.10 -7.09
CA PRO A 222 -0.28 -16.24 -7.35
C PRO A 222 -0.64 -15.45 -8.61
N LEU A 223 -1.54 -16.01 -9.41
CA LEU A 223 -2.09 -15.31 -10.56
C LEU A 223 -1.03 -14.66 -11.47
N VAL A 224 0.02 -15.43 -11.85
CA VAL A 224 1.17 -14.92 -12.63
C VAL A 224 0.75 -14.03 -13.81
N ALA A 225 -0.32 -14.39 -14.51
CA ALA A 225 -0.85 -13.61 -15.62
C ALA A 225 -1.39 -12.22 -15.19
N LEU A 226 -1.71 -12.03 -13.92
CA LEU A 226 -2.24 -10.77 -13.36
C LEU A 226 -1.16 -9.92 -12.68
N VAL A 227 0.07 -10.40 -12.56
CA VAL A 227 1.17 -9.63 -11.94
C VAL A 227 1.30 -8.24 -12.54
N PRO A 228 1.32 -8.05 -13.89
CA PRO A 228 1.39 -6.70 -14.46
C PRO A 228 0.19 -5.82 -14.10
N ALA A 229 -0.99 -6.38 -13.97
CA ALA A 229 -2.18 -5.64 -13.56
C ALA A 229 -2.12 -5.25 -12.07
N LEU A 230 -1.61 -6.12 -11.21
CA LEU A 230 -1.40 -5.84 -9.79
C LEU A 230 -0.33 -4.78 -9.57
N GLU A 231 0.76 -4.79 -10.36
CA GLU A 231 1.77 -3.74 -10.40
C GLU A 231 1.14 -2.40 -10.84
N ALA A 232 0.35 -2.39 -11.92
CA ALA A 232 -0.34 -1.19 -12.38
C ALA A 232 -1.31 -0.63 -11.31
N ILE A 233 -2.00 -1.48 -10.55
CA ILE A 233 -2.84 -1.06 -9.41
C ILE A 233 -1.98 -0.47 -8.29
N ASN A 234 -0.84 -1.08 -8.00
CA ASN A 234 0.11 -0.57 -7.01
C ASN A 234 0.61 0.84 -7.38
N HIS A 235 1.09 1.01 -8.61
CA HIS A 235 1.53 2.30 -9.14
C HIS A 235 0.42 3.35 -9.11
N LEU A 236 -0.82 2.97 -9.49
CA LEU A 236 -1.98 3.86 -9.39
C LEU A 236 -2.22 4.30 -7.95
N GLY A 237 -2.10 3.38 -6.99
CA GLY A 237 -2.21 3.69 -5.58
C GLY A 237 -1.19 4.74 -5.14
N PHE A 238 0.09 4.58 -5.50
CA PHE A 238 1.14 5.54 -5.21
C PHE A 238 0.89 6.91 -5.87
N VAL A 239 0.52 6.93 -7.13
CA VAL A 239 0.20 8.15 -7.89
C VAL A 239 -0.93 8.92 -7.21
N VAL A 240 -2.00 8.23 -6.83
CA VAL A 240 -3.17 8.83 -6.18
C VAL A 240 -2.78 9.36 -4.79
N MET A 241 -2.05 8.58 -4.01
CA MET A 241 -1.59 8.97 -2.67
C MET A 241 -0.71 10.22 -2.73
N ILE A 242 0.32 10.23 -3.55
CA ILE A 242 1.29 11.32 -3.66
C ILE A 242 0.64 12.57 -4.26
N GLY A 243 -0.16 12.41 -5.31
CA GLY A 243 -0.87 13.53 -5.95
C GLY A 243 -1.83 14.23 -4.98
N ALA A 244 -2.55 13.46 -4.18
CA ALA A 244 -3.47 14.01 -3.15
C ALA A 244 -2.68 14.65 -1.99
N ALA A 245 -1.57 14.06 -1.54
CA ALA A 245 -0.71 14.62 -0.50
C ALA A 245 -0.07 15.96 -0.95
N LEU A 246 0.43 16.04 -2.17
CA LEU A 246 0.95 17.30 -2.74
C LEU A 246 -0.15 18.36 -2.84
N ALA A 247 -1.34 18.00 -3.32
CA ALA A 247 -2.48 18.91 -3.38
C ALA A 247 -2.88 19.41 -1.99
N LEU A 248 -2.79 18.57 -0.96
CA LEU A 248 -3.04 18.95 0.43
C LEU A 248 -2.00 19.99 0.89
N VAL A 249 -0.71 19.74 0.73
CA VAL A 249 0.35 20.70 1.12
C VAL A 249 0.22 22.03 0.38
N TRP A 250 -0.29 22.03 -0.85
CA TRP A 250 -0.55 23.24 -1.62
C TRP A 250 -1.69 24.09 -1.04
N ARG A 251 -2.66 23.45 -0.39
CA ARG A 251 -3.89 24.10 0.12
C ARG A 251 -3.84 24.42 1.61
N TYR A 252 -3.14 23.63 2.38
CA TYR A 252 -3.22 23.67 3.85
C TYR A 252 -1.86 23.99 4.50
N PRO A 253 -1.79 24.83 5.54
CA PRO A 253 -2.91 25.54 6.19
C PRO A 253 -3.39 26.79 5.43
N VAL A 254 -2.57 27.36 4.55
CA VAL A 254 -2.90 28.54 3.76
C VAL A 254 -2.97 28.19 2.29
N ARG A 255 -4.05 28.57 1.64
CA ARG A 255 -4.19 28.37 0.20
C ARG A 255 -3.14 29.20 -0.55
N LEU A 256 -2.18 28.53 -1.22
CA LEU A 256 -1.07 29.20 -1.91
C LEU A 256 -1.49 29.83 -3.24
N VAL A 257 -2.45 29.22 -3.94
CA VAL A 257 -2.97 29.69 -5.23
C VAL A 257 -4.50 29.68 -5.27
N PRO A 258 -5.14 30.55 -6.08
CA PRO A 258 -6.61 30.69 -6.13
C PRO A 258 -7.32 29.56 -6.86
N PHE A 259 -6.64 28.81 -7.72
CA PHE A 259 -7.23 27.72 -8.50
C PHE A 259 -7.11 26.35 -7.85
N ARG A 260 -7.83 25.37 -8.39
CA ARG A 260 -7.78 23.97 -7.90
C ARG A 260 -6.51 23.29 -8.40
N VAL A 261 -5.63 22.87 -7.50
CA VAL A 261 -4.33 22.23 -7.83
C VAL A 261 -4.44 20.74 -8.04
N TRP A 262 -5.39 20.08 -7.39
CA TRP A 262 -5.53 18.63 -7.44
C TRP A 262 -5.62 18.04 -8.88
N PRO A 263 -6.22 18.71 -9.91
CA PRO A 263 -6.20 18.16 -11.26
C PRO A 263 -4.78 18.14 -11.87
N LEU A 264 -3.92 19.09 -11.49
CA LEU A 264 -2.54 19.13 -11.97
C LEU A 264 -1.70 18.03 -11.31
N THR A 265 -1.79 17.86 -10.00
CA THR A 265 -1.02 16.86 -9.25
C THR A 265 -1.44 15.43 -9.60
N LEU A 266 -2.75 15.16 -9.67
CA LEU A 266 -3.27 13.87 -10.09
C LEU A 266 -3.07 13.61 -11.59
N GLY A 267 -3.24 14.65 -12.44
CA GLY A 267 -3.00 14.53 -13.89
C GLY A 267 -1.55 14.19 -14.21
N PHE A 268 -0.60 14.86 -13.55
CA PHE A 268 0.82 14.49 -13.67
C PHE A 268 1.05 13.05 -13.19
N GLY A 269 0.51 12.68 -12.04
CA GLY A 269 0.62 11.33 -11.53
C GLY A 269 0.04 10.28 -12.50
N LEU A 270 -1.14 10.53 -13.09
CA LEU A 270 -1.72 9.64 -14.10
C LEU A 270 -0.84 9.52 -15.34
N LEU A 271 -0.17 10.61 -15.77
CA LEU A 271 0.81 10.53 -16.86
C LEU A 271 1.96 9.59 -16.49
N VAL A 272 2.51 9.72 -15.29
CA VAL A 272 3.56 8.80 -14.78
C VAL A 272 3.03 7.37 -14.74
N TRP A 273 1.82 7.14 -14.25
CA TRP A 273 1.19 5.83 -14.25
C TRP A 273 1.08 5.21 -15.66
N VAL A 274 0.71 6.00 -16.67
CA VAL A 274 0.70 5.57 -18.08
C VAL A 274 2.09 5.16 -18.53
N VAL A 275 3.11 5.98 -18.24
CA VAL A 275 4.51 5.67 -18.61
C VAL A 275 4.96 4.35 -17.99
N LEU A 276 4.65 4.10 -16.72
CA LEU A 276 5.01 2.87 -16.02
C LEU A 276 4.24 1.65 -16.56
N THR A 277 2.92 1.77 -16.68
CA THR A 277 2.05 0.67 -17.09
C THR A 277 2.35 0.20 -18.51
N PHE A 278 2.62 1.14 -19.43
CA PHE A 278 2.93 0.82 -20.83
C PHE A 278 4.43 0.77 -21.12
N GLN A 279 5.27 0.86 -20.08
CA GLN A 279 6.73 0.75 -20.16
C GLN A 279 7.34 1.70 -21.21
N LEU A 280 6.87 2.96 -21.23
CA LEU A 280 7.25 3.97 -22.24
C LEU A 280 8.65 4.58 -22.02
N TYR A 281 9.34 4.18 -20.96
CA TYR A 281 10.69 4.60 -20.63
C TYR A 281 11.57 3.38 -20.41
N GLU A 282 12.85 3.42 -20.76
CA GLU A 282 13.73 2.25 -20.79
C GLU A 282 14.06 1.67 -19.41
N PHE A 283 14.19 2.54 -18.40
CA PHE A 283 14.66 2.16 -17.06
C PHE A 283 13.53 2.23 -16.02
N PRO A 284 12.99 1.09 -15.54
CA PRO A 284 11.90 1.07 -14.56
C PRO A 284 12.25 1.82 -13.28
N LEU A 285 13.45 1.62 -12.71
CA LEU A 285 13.92 2.29 -11.51
C LEU A 285 13.80 3.83 -11.60
N HIS A 286 14.26 4.41 -12.72
CA HIS A 286 14.20 5.87 -12.91
C HIS A 286 12.79 6.34 -13.24
N ALA A 287 12.03 5.56 -14.02
CA ALA A 287 10.65 5.88 -14.37
C ALA A 287 9.73 5.91 -13.13
N TYR A 288 10.02 5.10 -12.13
CA TYR A 288 9.26 5.00 -10.89
C TYR A 288 9.75 5.98 -9.82
N TYR A 289 11.04 5.90 -9.45
CA TYR A 289 11.53 6.63 -8.28
C TYR A 289 11.71 8.12 -8.51
N LEU A 290 12.15 8.56 -9.68
CA LEU A 290 12.34 9.99 -9.93
C LEU A 290 11.03 10.79 -9.89
N PRO A 291 9.96 10.43 -10.64
CA PRO A 291 8.73 11.21 -10.64
C PRO A 291 7.84 10.96 -9.42
N LEU A 292 7.89 9.78 -8.78
CA LEU A 292 7.00 9.47 -7.66
C LEU A 292 7.61 9.74 -6.28
N PHE A 293 8.93 9.84 -6.17
CA PHE A 293 9.58 10.08 -4.87
C PHE A 293 10.47 11.31 -4.89
N CYS A 294 11.46 11.38 -5.80
CA CYS A 294 12.43 12.49 -5.80
C CYS A 294 11.76 13.83 -6.11
N MET A 295 11.00 13.91 -7.20
CA MET A 295 10.32 15.13 -7.61
C MET A 295 9.25 15.59 -6.58
N PRO A 296 8.33 14.73 -6.11
CA PRO A 296 7.36 15.12 -5.09
C PRO A 296 8.00 15.56 -3.78
N LEU A 297 9.13 14.99 -3.39
CA LEU A 297 9.88 15.40 -2.21
C LEU A 297 10.40 16.82 -2.37
N VAL A 298 11.06 17.14 -3.50
CA VAL A 298 11.57 18.50 -3.81
C VAL A 298 10.43 19.51 -3.89
N VAL A 299 9.36 19.18 -4.63
CA VAL A 299 8.16 20.04 -4.74
C VAL A 299 7.52 20.22 -3.38
N GLY A 300 7.36 19.15 -2.61
CA GLY A 300 6.80 19.17 -1.28
C GLY A 300 7.57 20.07 -0.32
N PHE A 301 8.91 19.97 -0.25
CA PHE A 301 9.75 20.86 0.56
C PHE A 301 9.66 22.32 0.12
N THR A 302 9.59 22.58 -1.20
CA THR A 302 9.40 23.93 -1.73
C THR A 302 8.07 24.50 -1.25
N LEU A 303 6.97 23.74 -1.42
CA LEU A 303 5.65 24.16 -0.95
C LEU A 303 5.61 24.36 0.57
N ALA A 304 6.27 23.48 1.31
CA ALA A 304 6.41 23.58 2.76
C ALA A 304 7.07 24.89 3.19
N THR A 305 8.15 25.25 2.52
CA THR A 305 8.85 26.52 2.76
C THR A 305 7.96 27.73 2.45
N LEU A 306 7.23 27.69 1.34
CA LEU A 306 6.25 28.73 0.98
C LEU A 306 5.12 28.85 2.00
N GLN A 307 4.59 27.70 2.48
CA GLN A 307 3.58 27.66 3.54
C GLN A 307 4.11 28.28 4.84
N TRP A 308 5.33 27.91 5.23
CA TRP A 308 6.00 28.45 6.42
C TRP A 308 6.16 29.97 6.34
N TRP A 309 6.58 30.48 5.19
CA TRP A 309 6.76 31.90 4.98
C TRP A 309 5.44 32.67 5.01
N LYS A 310 4.36 32.15 4.38
CA LYS A 310 3.03 32.75 4.40
C LYS A 310 2.38 32.69 5.80
N SER A 311 2.61 31.64 6.56
CA SER A 311 2.03 31.45 7.90
C SER A 311 2.83 32.15 9.03
N ARG A 312 3.94 32.86 8.72
CA ARG A 312 4.85 33.42 9.73
C ARG A 312 4.18 34.38 10.74
N LYS A 313 3.10 35.06 10.32
CA LYS A 313 2.34 36.01 11.16
C LYS A 313 1.08 35.40 11.80
N ARG A 314 0.83 34.09 11.62
CA ARG A 314 -0.38 33.41 12.06
C ARG A 314 0.00 32.21 12.96
N PRO A 315 -0.01 32.39 14.31
CA PRO A 315 0.56 31.40 15.23
C PRO A 315 -0.15 30.05 15.21
N LEU A 316 -1.47 30.02 15.06
CA LEU A 316 -2.26 28.77 14.99
C LEU A 316 -1.94 27.97 13.72
N GLU A 317 -1.93 28.63 12.57
CA GLU A 317 -1.57 28.01 11.29
C GLU A 317 -0.12 27.50 11.30
N LYS A 318 0.79 28.22 11.96
CA LYS A 318 2.19 27.82 12.12
C LYS A 318 2.33 26.58 13.01
N ALA A 319 1.51 26.44 14.05
CA ALA A 319 1.51 25.25 14.90
C ALA A 319 1.01 24.02 14.14
N SER A 320 -0.11 24.16 13.40
CA SER A 320 -0.64 23.11 12.52
C SER A 320 0.36 22.70 11.46
N LEU A 321 1.05 23.68 10.87
CA LEU A 321 2.07 23.44 9.84
C LEU A 321 3.28 22.65 10.37
N ARG A 322 3.77 22.96 11.58
CA ARG A 322 4.85 22.21 12.22
C ARG A 322 4.50 20.75 12.39
N TRP A 323 3.28 20.46 12.83
CA TRP A 323 2.82 19.10 13.00
C TRP A 323 2.73 18.35 11.66
N LEU A 324 2.14 19.00 10.65
CA LEU A 324 2.04 18.47 9.31
C LEU A 324 3.44 18.17 8.72
N PHE A 325 4.41 19.05 8.94
CA PHE A 325 5.78 18.84 8.47
C PHE A 325 6.46 17.65 9.13
N ILE A 326 6.33 17.51 10.44
CA ILE A 326 6.93 16.38 11.15
C ILE A 326 6.34 15.07 10.61
N THR A 327 5.04 15.02 10.41
CA THR A 327 4.36 13.77 10.00
C THR A 327 4.52 13.46 8.52
N ILE A 328 4.32 14.41 7.61
CA ILE A 328 4.49 14.18 6.17
C ILE A 328 5.98 14.06 5.82
N PHE A 329 6.74 15.11 6.11
CA PHE A 329 8.13 15.15 5.63
C PHE A 329 9.05 14.24 6.43
N GLY A 330 8.80 14.06 7.72
CA GLY A 330 9.55 13.11 8.53
C GLY A 330 9.37 11.68 8.02
N SER A 331 8.13 11.24 7.81
CA SER A 331 7.85 9.89 7.30
C SER A 331 8.32 9.71 5.86
N THR A 332 8.01 10.66 4.96
CA THR A 332 8.38 10.56 3.55
C THR A 332 9.90 10.59 3.36
N THR A 333 10.60 11.50 4.06
CA THR A 333 12.08 11.59 3.99
C THR A 333 12.73 10.35 4.56
N GLY A 334 12.20 9.80 5.67
CA GLY A 334 12.69 8.56 6.25
C GLY A 334 12.56 7.38 5.30
N ALA A 335 11.37 7.18 4.74
CA ALA A 335 11.14 6.13 3.75
C ALA A 335 12.02 6.31 2.49
N PHE A 336 12.14 7.55 2.00
CA PHE A 336 12.97 7.89 0.86
C PHE A 336 14.45 7.58 1.11
N ALA A 337 15.01 8.04 2.23
CA ALA A 337 16.42 7.86 2.55
C ALA A 337 16.80 6.38 2.72
N MET A 338 15.90 5.56 3.26
CA MET A 338 16.17 4.17 3.60
C MET A 338 15.83 3.18 2.49
N TYR A 339 14.88 3.51 1.62
CA TYR A 339 14.39 2.60 0.60
C TYR A 339 14.71 3.04 -0.84
N VAL A 340 14.61 4.35 -1.14
CA VAL A 340 14.76 4.87 -2.51
C VAL A 340 16.20 5.25 -2.84
N VAL A 341 16.88 5.93 -1.91
CA VAL A 341 18.24 6.43 -2.16
C VAL A 341 19.26 5.32 -2.47
N PRO A 342 19.34 4.21 -1.71
CA PRO A 342 20.37 3.19 -1.95
C PRO A 342 20.30 2.60 -3.38
N PRO A 343 19.12 2.16 -3.91
CA PRO A 343 19.03 1.63 -5.27
C PRO A 343 19.46 2.60 -6.38
N LEU A 344 19.27 3.91 -6.18
CA LEU A 344 19.73 4.92 -7.15
C LEU A 344 21.25 4.95 -7.31
N TYR A 345 21.99 4.45 -6.33
CA TYR A 345 23.45 4.32 -6.35
C TYR A 345 23.92 2.87 -6.48
N GLY A 346 23.04 1.94 -6.87
CA GLY A 346 23.37 0.53 -7.06
C GLY A 346 23.57 -0.25 -5.76
N ALA A 347 23.11 0.26 -4.62
CA ALA A 347 23.14 -0.43 -3.33
C ALA A 347 21.77 -1.04 -2.99
N ASP A 348 21.76 -2.07 -2.15
CA ASP A 348 20.51 -2.62 -1.64
C ASP A 348 19.78 -1.63 -0.73
N PRO A 349 18.45 -1.62 -0.72
CA PRO A 349 17.67 -0.83 0.24
C PRO A 349 18.07 -1.17 1.68
N VAL A 350 18.20 -0.14 2.53
CA VAL A 350 18.50 -0.33 3.97
C VAL A 350 17.33 -0.99 4.69
N THR A 351 16.12 -0.82 4.16
CA THR A 351 14.90 -1.39 4.74
C THR A 351 14.16 -2.25 3.72
N THR A 352 13.34 -3.14 4.23
CA THR A 352 12.40 -3.89 3.42
C THR A 352 11.23 -3.00 2.97
N PRO A 353 10.55 -3.31 1.83
CA PRO A 353 9.40 -2.54 1.36
C PRO A 353 8.29 -2.37 2.40
N TRP A 354 8.01 -3.40 3.20
CA TRP A 354 6.96 -3.34 4.22
C TRP A 354 7.28 -2.37 5.36
N LEU A 355 8.55 -2.24 5.74
CA LEU A 355 8.98 -1.28 6.77
C LEU A 355 8.87 0.16 6.25
N SER A 356 9.17 0.39 4.97
CA SER A 356 8.95 1.70 4.31
C SER A 356 7.48 2.09 4.33
N GLN A 357 6.57 1.15 4.09
CA GLN A 357 5.13 1.39 4.19
C GLN A 357 4.68 1.67 5.62
N MET A 358 5.26 1.01 6.63
CA MET A 358 5.03 1.36 8.04
C MET A 358 5.40 2.81 8.33
N ILE A 359 6.55 3.26 7.83
CA ILE A 359 6.99 4.64 7.99
C ILE A 359 5.98 5.60 7.34
N LEU A 360 5.46 5.29 6.15
CA LEU A 360 4.44 6.09 5.48
C LEU A 360 3.09 6.09 6.23
N LEU A 361 2.75 5.04 6.97
CA LEU A 361 1.56 5.03 7.82
C LEU A 361 1.61 6.09 8.93
N ILE A 362 2.83 6.49 9.38
CA ILE A 362 3.02 7.56 10.37
C ILE A 362 2.37 8.88 9.88
N PHE A 363 2.35 9.12 8.57
CA PHE A 363 1.64 10.26 7.99
C PHE A 363 0.15 10.28 8.37
N PHE A 364 -0.56 9.16 8.19
CA PHE A 364 -1.99 9.08 8.49
C PHE A 364 -2.26 9.13 9.99
N ILE A 365 -1.46 8.42 10.80
CA ILE A 365 -1.55 8.47 12.26
C ILE A 365 -1.29 9.89 12.76
N GLY A 366 -0.28 10.55 12.19
CA GLY A 366 0.05 11.92 12.53
C GLY A 366 -1.06 12.91 12.17
N LEU A 367 -1.72 12.74 11.03
CA LEU A 367 -2.90 13.53 10.69
C LEU A 367 -4.04 13.31 11.68
N ALA A 368 -4.31 12.06 12.08
CA ALA A 368 -5.32 11.73 13.08
C ALA A 368 -5.04 12.41 14.43
N LEU A 369 -3.81 12.28 14.93
CA LEU A 369 -3.37 12.91 16.18
C LEU A 369 -3.38 14.45 16.08
N GLY A 370 -2.98 14.99 14.94
CA GLY A 370 -3.02 16.42 14.68
C GLY A 370 -4.45 16.97 14.67
N ALA A 371 -5.37 16.24 14.05
CA ALA A 371 -6.79 16.57 14.07
C ALA A 371 -7.35 16.58 15.50
N ALA A 372 -7.01 15.56 16.30
CA ALA A 372 -7.46 15.45 17.68
C ALA A 372 -6.89 16.54 18.60
N ARG A 373 -5.60 16.87 18.48
CA ARG A 373 -4.90 17.75 19.43
C ARG A 373 -4.89 19.22 19.03
N TYR A 374 -4.73 19.50 17.74
CA TYR A 374 -4.52 20.86 17.23
C TYR A 374 -5.71 21.39 16.42
N ARG A 375 -6.85 20.70 16.44
CA ARG A 375 -8.03 21.03 15.62
C ARG A 375 -7.67 21.19 14.14
N LEU A 376 -6.77 20.36 13.64
CA LEU A 376 -6.55 20.27 12.21
C LEU A 376 -7.89 19.98 11.55
N PHE A 377 -8.22 20.73 10.49
CA PHE A 377 -9.48 20.57 9.75
C PHE A 377 -10.76 20.89 10.57
N ASP A 378 -10.67 21.71 11.63
CA ASP A 378 -11.80 22.09 12.51
C ASP A 378 -12.61 20.91 13.07
N VAL A 379 -11.95 19.78 13.31
CA VAL A 379 -12.57 18.57 13.87
C VAL A 379 -12.90 18.74 15.36
N GLU A 380 -14.14 18.48 15.75
CA GLU A 380 -14.62 18.63 17.13
C GLU A 380 -14.09 17.53 18.08
N ARG A 381 -14.19 17.77 19.42
CA ARG A 381 -13.62 16.88 20.46
C ARG A 381 -14.18 15.43 20.46
N TRP A 382 -15.38 15.19 19.94
CA TRP A 382 -15.98 13.87 19.91
C TRP A 382 -15.28 12.87 18.92
N TRP A 383 -14.43 13.36 18.03
CA TRP A 383 -13.49 12.58 17.22
C TRP A 383 -12.64 11.61 18.05
N LEU A 384 -12.16 12.05 19.26
CA LEU A 384 -11.38 11.18 20.15
C LEU A 384 -12.22 10.01 20.66
N ASN A 385 -13.50 10.25 20.98
CA ASN A 385 -14.42 9.22 21.43
C ASN A 385 -14.69 8.18 20.33
N THR A 386 -14.77 8.59 19.07
CA THR A 386 -14.92 7.65 17.94
C THR A 386 -13.76 6.65 17.89
N TRP A 387 -12.52 7.13 18.05
CA TRP A 387 -11.34 6.24 18.05
C TRP A 387 -11.25 5.38 19.30
N LEU A 388 -11.66 5.86 20.45
CA LEU A 388 -11.74 5.07 21.67
C LEU A 388 -12.76 3.93 21.52
N TRP A 389 -13.94 4.21 20.96
CA TRP A 389 -14.94 3.18 20.67
C TRP A 389 -14.48 2.19 19.60
N PHE A 390 -13.81 2.68 18.57
CA PHE A 390 -13.23 1.81 17.54
C PHE A 390 -12.14 0.90 18.12
N GLY A 391 -11.20 1.45 18.90
CA GLY A 391 -10.13 0.69 19.56
C GLY A 391 -10.67 -0.32 20.57
N MET A 392 -11.69 0.03 21.35
CA MET A 392 -12.37 -0.91 22.25
C MET A 392 -13.11 -2.01 21.47
N GLY A 393 -13.78 -1.68 20.36
CA GLY A 393 -14.44 -2.66 19.50
C GLY A 393 -13.46 -3.68 18.91
N VAL A 394 -12.30 -3.24 18.48
CA VAL A 394 -11.22 -4.13 17.97
C VAL A 394 -10.58 -4.97 19.09
N ALA A 395 -10.53 -4.47 20.31
CA ALA A 395 -9.95 -5.20 21.44
C ALA A 395 -10.90 -6.27 22.04
N ILE A 396 -12.20 -6.23 21.71
CA ILE A 396 -13.23 -7.17 22.19
C ILE A 396 -13.43 -8.34 21.20
N VAL A 397 -13.02 -8.19 19.94
CA VAL A 397 -13.05 -9.24 18.90
C VAL A 397 -11.72 -9.97 18.84
#